data_bb70d00ddea2c0d359603b1838ea2bdb
#
_entry.id   bb70d00ddea2c0d359603b1838ea2bdb
#
_cell.length_a   1.000
_cell.length_b   1.000
_cell.length_c   1.000
_cell.angle_alpha   90.00
_cell.angle_beta   90.00
_cell.angle_gamma   90.00
#
_symmetry.space_group_name_H-M   'P 1'
#
loop_
_entity.id
_entity.type
_entity.pdbx_description
1 polymer ?
#
loop_
_entity_poly.entity_id
_entity_poly.type
_entity_poly.pdbx_seq_one_letter_code
_entity_poly.pdbx_strand_id
1 'polypeptide(L)'
;VDGNLPFGSAAELGLTGHHALFLGEWLAQPLYLVAPKPNDARAYFSLRDQLSLPQEQFNLLARGVELNHFYQTHQFCGKCGGKTEQKSDEWAVQCQVCGFRTYPVICPCVIVAVRRGSQILLANHMRHKGGMYTTLAGFVEVGETFEEAVHREIWEETQIEVKNLRYVGNQPWAFPNSQMVGFLADYAAGEIHVQPEEIYDAQWFDCEQPLPELPPHGTIARKLIEATLVLCQQDKNKS
;
A
#
# COMPACT_ATOMS: atom_id res chain seq x y z
N VAL A 1 -23.16 -1.37 -1.15
CA VAL A 1 -22.55 -0.77 -2.35
C VAL A 1 -22.08 -1.93 -3.21
N ASP A 2 -22.74 -2.14 -4.33
CA ASP A 2 -22.61 -3.34 -5.18
C ASP A 2 -21.35 -3.34 -6.07
N GLY A 3 -20.25 -2.75 -5.59
CA GLY A 3 -18.99 -2.67 -6.34
C GLY A 3 -19.00 -1.72 -7.54
N ASN A 4 -20.11 -1.03 -7.79
CA ASN A 4 -20.23 -0.07 -8.88
C ASN A 4 -19.97 1.35 -8.40
N LEU A 5 -19.15 2.09 -9.15
CA LEU A 5 -18.99 3.53 -8.92
C LEU A 5 -20.32 4.26 -9.21
N PRO A 6 -20.68 5.29 -8.41
CA PRO A 6 -21.86 6.10 -8.71
C PRO A 6 -21.77 6.71 -10.10
N PHE A 7 -22.82 6.59 -10.89
CA PHE A 7 -22.91 7.11 -12.25
C PHE A 7 -24.12 8.02 -12.39
N GLY A 8 -23.92 9.21 -12.96
CA GLY A 8 -24.99 10.18 -13.20
C GLY A 8 -24.44 11.61 -13.20
N SER A 9 -25.31 12.55 -13.50
CA SER A 9 -25.00 14.00 -13.38
C SER A 9 -24.87 14.41 -11.91
N ALA A 10 -24.20 15.52 -11.67
CA ALA A 10 -24.06 16.08 -10.31
C ALA A 10 -25.42 16.31 -9.62
N ALA A 11 -26.46 16.64 -10.39
CA ALA A 11 -27.80 16.84 -9.84
C ALA A 11 -28.44 15.52 -9.40
N GLU A 12 -28.37 14.47 -10.24
CA GLU A 12 -28.91 13.13 -9.93
C GLU A 12 -28.22 12.50 -8.71
N LEU A 13 -26.91 12.77 -8.55
CA LEU A 13 -26.12 12.25 -7.44
C LEU A 13 -26.19 13.13 -6.18
N GLY A 14 -26.92 14.24 -6.21
CA GLY A 14 -26.98 15.21 -5.10
C GLY A 14 -25.66 15.93 -4.83
N LEU A 15 -24.81 16.07 -5.85
CA LEU A 15 -23.46 16.63 -5.77
C LEU A 15 -23.36 18.05 -6.32
N THR A 16 -24.48 18.71 -6.61
CA THR A 16 -24.49 20.07 -7.13
C THR A 16 -23.73 21.02 -6.19
N GLY A 17 -22.83 21.81 -6.76
CA GLY A 17 -22.00 22.77 -6.01
C GLY A 17 -20.88 22.14 -5.18
N HIS A 18 -20.56 20.85 -5.37
CA HIS A 18 -19.34 20.26 -4.88
C HIS A 18 -18.19 20.54 -5.86
N HIS A 19 -16.97 20.67 -5.31
CA HIS A 19 -15.76 20.70 -6.12
C HIS A 19 -15.48 19.28 -6.63
N ALA A 20 -15.28 19.14 -7.93
CA ALA A 20 -14.98 17.88 -8.59
C ALA A 20 -13.59 17.93 -9.25
N LEU A 21 -12.73 16.96 -8.94
CA LEU A 21 -11.42 16.80 -9.56
C LEU A 21 -11.51 15.71 -10.61
N PHE A 22 -11.13 16.00 -11.85
CA PHE A 22 -11.06 15.00 -12.90
C PHE A 22 -9.91 14.01 -12.64
N LEU A 23 -10.22 12.71 -12.59
CA LEU A 23 -9.28 11.63 -12.34
C LEU A 23 -8.85 10.87 -13.60
N GLY A 24 -9.51 11.12 -14.73
CA GLY A 24 -9.34 10.37 -15.96
C GLY A 24 -10.64 9.75 -16.44
N GLU A 25 -10.54 8.63 -17.15
CA GLU A 25 -11.70 7.91 -17.68
C GLU A 25 -11.79 6.51 -17.06
N TRP A 26 -13.01 6.04 -16.87
CA TRP A 26 -13.34 4.68 -16.51
C TRP A 26 -14.47 4.16 -17.39
N LEU A 27 -14.26 3.03 -18.10
CA LEU A 27 -15.22 2.47 -19.05
C LEU A 27 -15.71 3.50 -20.08
N ALA A 28 -14.80 4.31 -20.64
CA ALA A 28 -15.06 5.40 -21.57
C ALA A 28 -15.99 6.51 -21.02
N GLN A 29 -16.09 6.63 -19.70
CA GLN A 29 -16.81 7.71 -19.00
C GLN A 29 -15.86 8.53 -18.16
N PRO A 30 -16.04 9.87 -18.08
CA PRO A 30 -15.21 10.71 -17.26
C PRO A 30 -15.41 10.38 -15.77
N LEU A 31 -14.29 10.18 -15.07
CA LEU A 31 -14.23 9.86 -13.64
C LEU A 31 -13.82 11.10 -12.86
N TYR A 32 -14.57 11.41 -11.81
CA TYR A 32 -14.30 12.54 -10.92
C TYR A 32 -14.20 12.11 -9.46
N LEU A 33 -13.24 12.69 -8.76
CA LEU A 33 -13.23 12.73 -7.30
C LEU A 33 -14.09 13.90 -6.82
N VAL A 34 -15.01 13.63 -5.93
CA VAL A 34 -15.81 14.68 -5.26
C VAL A 34 -15.55 14.59 -3.77
N ALA A 35 -14.90 15.62 -3.22
CA ALA A 35 -14.66 15.70 -1.79
C ALA A 35 -15.96 15.95 -1.01
N PRO A 36 -16.16 15.32 0.16
CA PRO A 36 -17.33 15.60 1.00
C PRO A 36 -17.31 17.03 1.51
N LYS A 37 -18.49 17.63 1.66
CA LYS A 37 -18.63 18.92 2.36
C LYS A 37 -18.61 18.69 3.89
N PRO A 38 -18.23 19.69 4.67
CA PRO A 38 -18.48 19.66 6.11
C PRO A 38 -19.95 19.34 6.40
N ASN A 39 -20.21 18.43 7.34
CA ASN A 39 -21.55 17.94 7.71
C ASN A 39 -22.31 17.16 6.61
N ASP A 40 -21.62 16.54 5.68
CA ASP A 40 -22.22 15.62 4.72
C ASP A 40 -22.80 14.41 5.46
N ALA A 41 -24.11 14.19 5.33
CA ALA A 41 -24.82 13.12 6.01
C ALA A 41 -24.72 11.75 5.31
N ARG A 42 -24.01 11.66 4.17
CA ARG A 42 -23.84 10.40 3.45
C ARG A 42 -22.95 9.44 4.22
N ALA A 43 -23.24 8.15 4.12
CA ALA A 43 -22.36 7.12 4.67
C ALA A 43 -21.08 6.99 3.83
N TYR A 44 -19.94 6.97 4.49
CA TYR A 44 -18.63 6.74 3.89
C TYR A 44 -18.04 5.43 4.43
N PHE A 45 -17.36 4.69 3.54
CA PHE A 45 -16.70 3.44 3.88
C PHE A 45 -15.19 3.62 3.81
N SER A 46 -14.48 2.89 4.65
CA SER A 46 -13.02 2.85 4.56
C SER A 46 -12.57 2.20 3.25
N LEU A 47 -11.52 2.74 2.62
CA LEU A 47 -10.89 2.07 1.49
C LEU A 47 -10.37 0.66 1.87
N ARG A 48 -10.03 0.43 3.15
CA ARG A 48 -9.62 -0.90 3.65
C ARG A 48 -10.72 -1.94 3.52
N ASP A 49 -11.98 -1.54 3.63
CA ASP A 49 -13.14 -2.42 3.48
C ASP A 49 -13.40 -2.81 2.02
N GLN A 50 -12.68 -2.18 1.09
CA GLN A 50 -12.81 -2.36 -0.36
C GLN A 50 -11.69 -3.23 -0.97
N LEU A 51 -10.84 -3.87 -0.16
CA LEU A 51 -9.74 -4.71 -0.63
C LEU A 51 -10.17 -5.93 -1.46
N SER A 52 -11.44 -6.33 -1.36
CA SER A 52 -12.03 -7.42 -2.17
C SER A 52 -12.44 -6.99 -3.59
N LEU A 53 -12.42 -5.70 -3.90
CA LEU A 53 -12.73 -5.22 -5.25
C LEU A 53 -11.67 -5.68 -6.27
N PRO A 54 -12.05 -5.79 -7.55
CA PRO A 54 -11.08 -5.96 -8.63
C PRO A 54 -9.97 -4.91 -8.54
N GLN A 55 -8.73 -5.33 -8.79
CA GLN A 55 -7.54 -4.48 -8.61
C GLN A 55 -7.63 -3.12 -9.32
N GLU A 56 -8.21 -3.09 -10.52
CA GLU A 56 -8.39 -1.86 -11.29
C GLU A 56 -9.33 -0.87 -10.60
N GLN A 57 -10.43 -1.36 -10.03
CA GLN A 57 -11.37 -0.52 -9.27
C GLN A 57 -10.74 -0.03 -7.97
N PHE A 58 -10.05 -0.92 -7.24
CA PHE A 58 -9.33 -0.54 -6.04
C PHE A 58 -8.29 0.55 -6.32
N ASN A 59 -7.51 0.43 -7.41
CA ASN A 59 -6.52 1.43 -7.81
C ASN A 59 -7.14 2.80 -8.13
N LEU A 60 -8.34 2.84 -8.70
CA LEU A 60 -9.05 4.10 -8.95
C LEU A 60 -9.49 4.77 -7.65
N LEU A 61 -10.02 3.97 -6.70
CA LEU A 61 -10.39 4.48 -5.38
C LEU A 61 -9.15 4.96 -4.62
N ALA A 62 -8.05 4.20 -4.65
CA ALA A 62 -6.78 4.55 -4.05
C ALA A 62 -6.25 5.90 -4.58
N ARG A 63 -6.25 6.08 -5.92
CA ARG A 63 -5.89 7.36 -6.56
C ARG A 63 -6.73 8.51 -6.04
N GLY A 64 -8.05 8.32 -5.92
CA GLY A 64 -8.95 9.34 -5.38
C GLY A 64 -8.62 9.71 -3.94
N VAL A 65 -8.35 8.70 -3.08
CA VAL A 65 -7.99 8.91 -1.66
C VAL A 65 -6.66 9.63 -1.53
N GLU A 66 -5.63 9.22 -2.27
CA GLU A 66 -4.29 9.84 -2.26
C GLU A 66 -4.34 11.29 -2.74
N LEU A 67 -5.03 11.58 -3.84
CA LEU A 67 -5.18 12.94 -4.33
C LEU A 67 -5.98 13.82 -3.38
N ASN A 68 -7.07 13.31 -2.78
CA ASN A 68 -7.81 14.05 -1.77
C ASN A 68 -6.93 14.38 -0.56
N HIS A 69 -6.15 13.41 -0.07
CA HIS A 69 -5.19 13.63 1.01
C HIS A 69 -4.14 14.68 0.63
N PHE A 70 -3.58 14.59 -0.57
CA PHE A 70 -2.61 15.55 -1.08
C PHE A 70 -3.17 16.98 -1.08
N TYR A 71 -4.34 17.23 -1.66
CA TYR A 71 -4.94 18.55 -1.73
C TYR A 71 -5.35 19.11 -0.36
N GLN A 72 -5.72 18.25 0.58
CA GLN A 72 -6.04 18.66 1.96
C GLN A 72 -4.79 19.05 2.75
N THR A 73 -3.67 18.38 2.53
CA THR A 73 -2.45 18.59 3.31
C THR A 73 -1.48 19.60 2.70
N HIS A 74 -1.64 19.97 1.43
CA HIS A 74 -0.75 20.90 0.71
C HIS A 74 -1.40 22.23 0.38
N GLN A 75 -2.19 22.76 1.31
CA GLN A 75 -2.85 24.08 1.16
C GLN A 75 -1.89 25.27 1.32
N PHE A 76 -0.72 25.04 1.88
CA PHE A 76 0.33 26.03 2.08
C PHE A 76 1.66 25.52 1.51
N CYS A 77 2.44 26.46 0.99
CA CYS A 77 3.74 26.17 0.37
C CYS A 77 4.79 25.78 1.41
N GLY A 78 5.40 24.60 1.28
CA GLY A 78 6.49 24.16 2.16
C GLY A 78 7.77 25.01 2.06
N LYS A 79 7.93 25.86 1.00
CA LYS A 79 9.09 26.73 0.81
C LYS A 79 8.92 28.11 1.46
N CYS A 80 7.74 28.73 1.38
CA CYS A 80 7.55 30.13 1.82
C CYS A 80 6.30 30.37 2.67
N GLY A 81 5.49 29.34 2.97
CA GLY A 81 4.26 29.47 3.74
C GLY A 81 3.07 30.11 2.99
N GLY A 82 3.25 30.57 1.77
CA GLY A 82 2.16 31.17 0.98
C GLY A 82 1.08 30.16 0.58
N LYS A 83 -0.16 30.61 0.36
CA LYS A 83 -1.25 29.75 -0.12
C LYS A 83 -0.91 29.12 -1.46
N THR A 84 -1.36 27.88 -1.65
CA THR A 84 -1.25 27.15 -2.90
C THR A 84 -2.59 27.12 -3.64
N GLU A 85 -2.52 26.95 -4.93
CA GLU A 85 -3.67 26.69 -5.81
C GLU A 85 -3.47 25.40 -6.58
N GLN A 86 -4.56 24.67 -6.79
CA GLN A 86 -4.57 23.47 -7.61
C GLN A 86 -4.34 23.84 -9.08
N LYS A 87 -3.49 23.08 -9.77
CA LYS A 87 -3.30 23.20 -11.22
C LYS A 87 -4.44 22.50 -11.95
N SER A 88 -4.82 23.05 -13.11
CA SER A 88 -5.88 22.50 -13.97
C SER A 88 -5.38 21.45 -14.97
N ASP A 89 -4.09 21.46 -15.26
CA ASP A 89 -3.42 20.68 -16.30
C ASP A 89 -2.63 19.47 -15.75
N GLU A 90 -2.43 19.42 -14.44
CA GLU A 90 -1.69 18.34 -13.78
C GLU A 90 -2.11 18.17 -12.31
N TRP A 91 -1.84 17.02 -11.72
CA TRP A 91 -2.04 16.81 -10.29
C TRP A 91 -0.91 17.44 -9.48
N ALA A 92 -1.02 18.73 -9.29
CA ALA A 92 -0.06 19.52 -8.55
C ALA A 92 -0.76 20.70 -7.88
N VAL A 93 -0.08 21.30 -6.91
CA VAL A 93 -0.41 22.63 -6.37
C VAL A 93 0.72 23.59 -6.64
N GLN A 94 0.39 24.85 -6.91
CA GLN A 94 1.37 25.92 -7.13
C GLN A 94 1.19 27.03 -6.12
N CYS A 95 2.27 27.48 -5.51
CA CYS A 95 2.27 28.60 -4.59
C CYS A 95 1.98 29.92 -5.33
N GLN A 96 1.01 30.68 -4.83
CA GLN A 96 0.63 31.98 -5.38
C GLN A 96 1.67 33.09 -5.13
N VAL A 97 2.57 32.88 -4.14
CA VAL A 97 3.57 33.86 -3.74
C VAL A 97 4.91 33.64 -4.45
N CYS A 98 5.45 32.42 -4.40
CA CYS A 98 6.80 32.16 -4.93
C CYS A 98 6.83 31.23 -6.15
N GLY A 99 5.69 30.79 -6.66
CA GLY A 99 5.59 29.95 -7.85
C GLY A 99 6.06 28.48 -7.65
N PHE A 100 6.48 28.10 -6.45
CA PHE A 100 6.94 26.73 -6.16
C PHE A 100 5.81 25.73 -6.39
N ARG A 101 6.10 24.66 -7.14
CA ARG A 101 5.16 23.55 -7.37
C ARG A 101 5.44 22.38 -6.45
N THR A 102 4.36 21.76 -5.99
CA THR A 102 4.41 20.52 -5.21
C THR A 102 3.51 19.50 -5.87
N TYR A 103 4.01 18.27 -5.97
CA TYR A 103 3.32 17.13 -6.54
C TYR A 103 2.93 16.12 -5.43
N PRO A 104 1.96 15.22 -5.68
CA PRO A 104 1.66 14.15 -4.76
C PRO A 104 2.91 13.34 -4.42
N VAL A 105 3.14 13.12 -3.13
CA VAL A 105 4.25 12.31 -2.64
C VAL A 105 3.79 10.87 -2.60
N ILE A 106 4.57 9.97 -3.20
CA ILE A 106 4.39 8.52 -3.11
C ILE A 106 5.59 7.97 -2.35
N CYS A 107 5.34 7.30 -1.21
CA CYS A 107 6.37 6.76 -0.37
C CYS A 107 6.64 5.29 -0.74
N PRO A 108 7.82 4.95 -1.31
CA PRO A 108 8.15 3.58 -1.61
C PRO A 108 8.34 2.78 -0.31
N CYS A 109 7.79 1.56 -0.29
CA CYS A 109 7.86 0.64 0.82
C CYS A 109 8.11 -0.76 0.27
N VAL A 110 9.16 -1.43 0.71
CA VAL A 110 9.41 -2.83 0.35
C VAL A 110 8.55 -3.75 1.20
N ILE A 111 8.14 -4.88 0.62
CA ILE A 111 7.42 -5.94 1.32
C ILE A 111 7.95 -7.28 0.84
N VAL A 112 8.30 -8.17 1.79
CA VAL A 112 9.15 -9.32 1.50
C VAL A 112 8.61 -10.59 2.14
N ALA A 113 8.39 -11.65 1.35
CA ALA A 113 8.20 -12.98 1.86
C ALA A 113 9.53 -13.75 1.83
N VAL A 114 9.99 -14.21 2.99
CA VAL A 114 11.26 -14.92 3.15
C VAL A 114 10.98 -16.42 3.29
N ARG A 115 11.69 -17.23 2.48
CA ARG A 115 11.59 -18.69 2.48
C ARG A 115 12.85 -19.34 3.03
N ARG A 116 12.66 -20.41 3.82
CA ARG A 116 13.72 -21.31 4.30
C ARG A 116 13.32 -22.77 4.04
N GLY A 117 13.74 -23.34 2.90
CA GLY A 117 13.31 -24.68 2.49
C GLY A 117 11.78 -24.77 2.35
N SER A 118 11.11 -25.60 3.16
CA SER A 118 9.65 -25.74 3.21
C SER A 118 8.97 -24.75 4.15
N GLN A 119 9.66 -23.78 4.68
CA GLN A 119 9.13 -22.82 5.65
C GLN A 119 9.06 -21.40 5.09
N ILE A 120 8.08 -20.64 5.57
CA ILE A 120 7.93 -19.20 5.33
C ILE A 120 8.07 -18.44 6.65
N LEU A 121 8.79 -17.31 6.63
CA LEU A 121 8.83 -16.37 7.75
C LEU A 121 7.60 -15.49 7.71
N LEU A 122 6.82 -15.48 8.78
CA LEU A 122 5.71 -14.57 8.97
C LEU A 122 5.84 -13.88 10.33
N ALA A 123 5.40 -12.64 10.41
CA ALA A 123 5.43 -11.82 11.60
C ALA A 123 4.07 -11.26 11.97
N ASN A 124 3.82 -11.15 13.26
CA ASN A 124 2.70 -10.43 13.83
C ASN A 124 3.19 -9.05 14.28
N HIS A 125 2.73 -7.99 13.60
CA HIS A 125 3.10 -6.62 13.94
C HIS A 125 2.25 -6.08 15.09
N MET A 126 2.84 -5.25 15.95
CA MET A 126 2.18 -4.59 17.08
C MET A 126 0.90 -3.82 16.68
N ARG A 127 0.82 -3.35 15.44
CA ARG A 127 -0.36 -2.67 14.88
C ARG A 127 -1.53 -3.61 14.54
N HIS A 128 -1.30 -4.94 14.48
CA HIS A 128 -2.31 -5.95 14.14
C HIS A 128 -2.88 -6.59 15.41
N LYS A 129 -3.86 -5.94 16.03
CA LYS A 129 -4.47 -6.40 17.29
C LYS A 129 -5.21 -7.73 17.22
N GLY A 130 -5.42 -8.28 16.03
CA GLY A 130 -6.20 -9.51 15.79
C GLY A 130 -5.38 -10.80 15.71
N GLY A 131 -4.06 -10.76 15.89
CA GLY A 131 -3.22 -11.97 15.75
C GLY A 131 -2.92 -12.37 14.30
N MET A 132 -3.17 -11.51 13.32
CA MET A 132 -2.84 -11.74 11.92
C MET A 132 -1.33 -11.73 11.71
N TYR A 133 -0.82 -12.77 11.02
CA TYR A 133 0.57 -12.86 10.60
C TYR A 133 0.72 -12.47 9.14
N THR A 134 1.74 -11.70 8.83
CA THR A 134 2.00 -11.17 7.49
C THR A 134 3.49 -11.22 7.14
N THR A 135 3.83 -10.79 5.94
CA THR A 135 5.21 -10.57 5.49
C THR A 135 5.78 -9.30 6.10
N LEU A 136 7.11 -9.20 6.20
CA LEU A 136 7.85 -8.04 6.69
C LEU A 136 7.81 -6.90 5.66
N ALA A 137 7.76 -5.66 6.13
CA ALA A 137 7.64 -4.50 5.23
C ALA A 137 8.08 -3.20 5.90
N GLY A 138 8.90 -2.42 5.19
CA GLY A 138 9.32 -1.12 5.66
C GLY A 138 9.60 -0.11 4.57
N PHE A 139 9.77 1.15 4.94
CA PHE A 139 9.99 2.24 4.00
C PHE A 139 11.41 2.25 3.47
N VAL A 140 11.54 2.63 2.21
CA VAL A 140 12.85 2.91 1.59
C VAL A 140 13.37 4.25 2.13
N GLU A 141 14.60 4.27 2.60
CA GLU A 141 15.25 5.47 3.11
C GLU A 141 15.94 6.28 2.00
N VAL A 142 16.28 7.53 2.32
CA VAL A 142 16.93 8.45 1.37
C VAL A 142 18.29 7.90 0.92
N GLY A 143 18.44 7.69 -0.38
CA GLY A 143 19.67 7.19 -0.98
C GLY A 143 19.79 5.67 -1.04
N GLU A 144 18.77 4.94 -0.57
CA GLU A 144 18.72 3.49 -0.53
C GLU A 144 18.11 2.91 -1.83
N THR A 145 18.61 1.79 -2.30
CA THR A 145 17.96 0.97 -3.33
C THR A 145 16.87 0.09 -2.69
N PHE A 146 15.96 -0.46 -3.49
CA PHE A 146 14.97 -1.41 -2.95
C PHE A 146 15.62 -2.65 -2.35
N GLU A 147 16.68 -3.15 -2.95
CA GLU A 147 17.42 -4.31 -2.47
C GLU A 147 18.09 -4.03 -1.11
N GLU A 148 18.70 -2.86 -0.95
CA GLU A 148 19.28 -2.42 0.33
C GLU A 148 18.18 -2.29 1.40
N ALA A 149 17.05 -1.67 1.08
CA ALA A 149 15.90 -1.57 1.98
C ALA A 149 15.38 -2.95 2.41
N VAL A 150 15.30 -3.93 1.49
CA VAL A 150 14.92 -5.31 1.82
C VAL A 150 15.87 -5.91 2.84
N HIS A 151 17.18 -5.81 2.62
CA HIS A 151 18.18 -6.36 3.53
C HIS A 151 18.11 -5.70 4.90
N ARG A 152 18.03 -4.37 4.96
CA ARG A 152 17.95 -3.59 6.19
C ARG A 152 16.69 -3.91 7.00
N GLU A 153 15.51 -3.83 6.39
CA GLU A 153 14.22 -4.04 7.09
C GLU A 153 14.12 -5.47 7.65
N ILE A 154 14.49 -6.49 6.87
CA ILE A 154 14.48 -7.87 7.37
C ILE A 154 15.45 -8.03 8.54
N TRP A 155 16.64 -7.41 8.46
CA TRP A 155 17.62 -7.46 9.53
C TRP A 155 17.15 -6.70 10.78
N GLU A 156 16.63 -5.50 10.64
CA GLU A 156 16.15 -4.68 11.76
C GLU A 156 14.99 -5.34 12.49
N GLU A 157 14.00 -5.83 11.74
CA GLU A 157 12.79 -6.43 12.32
C GLU A 157 13.04 -7.84 12.91
N THR A 158 13.99 -8.63 12.36
CA THR A 158 14.12 -10.06 12.72
C THR A 158 15.55 -10.59 12.90
N GLN A 159 16.58 -9.82 12.57
CA GLN A 159 18.00 -10.25 12.50
C GLN A 159 18.28 -11.42 11.56
N ILE A 160 17.41 -11.62 10.56
CA ILE A 160 17.59 -12.61 9.51
C ILE A 160 18.32 -11.98 8.34
N GLU A 161 19.31 -12.69 7.79
CA GLU A 161 19.93 -12.35 6.52
C GLU A 161 19.23 -13.06 5.36
N VAL A 162 19.05 -12.36 4.25
CA VAL A 162 18.38 -12.88 3.06
C VAL A 162 19.26 -12.80 1.83
N LYS A 163 18.93 -13.62 0.82
CA LYS A 163 19.60 -13.67 -0.50
C LYS A 163 18.59 -13.96 -1.59
N ASN A 164 19.06 -13.94 -2.85
CA ASN A 164 18.26 -14.29 -4.04
C ASN A 164 16.96 -13.49 -4.12
N LEU A 165 17.04 -12.17 -3.96
CA LEU A 165 15.89 -11.29 -4.06
C LEU A 165 15.26 -11.36 -5.46
N ARG A 166 13.94 -11.50 -5.51
CA ARG A 166 13.17 -11.60 -6.75
C ARG A 166 11.97 -10.67 -6.67
N TYR A 167 11.94 -9.66 -7.54
CA TYR A 167 10.77 -8.80 -7.68
C TYR A 167 9.56 -9.59 -8.20
N VAL A 168 8.39 -9.38 -7.59
CA VAL A 168 7.15 -10.08 -7.93
C VAL A 168 6.09 -9.13 -8.49
N GLY A 169 6.09 -7.90 -8.04
CA GLY A 169 5.11 -6.89 -8.42
C GLY A 169 5.01 -5.78 -7.40
N ASN A 170 4.09 -4.88 -7.62
CA ASN A 170 3.86 -3.75 -6.72
C ASN A 170 2.37 -3.48 -6.57
N GLN A 171 2.00 -2.69 -5.57
CA GLN A 171 0.62 -2.28 -5.31
C GLN A 171 0.58 -0.87 -4.72
N PRO A 172 -0.22 0.06 -5.29
CA PRO A 172 -0.57 1.31 -4.63
C PRO A 172 -1.25 1.01 -3.29
N TRP A 173 -0.82 1.68 -2.24
CA TRP A 173 -1.31 1.47 -0.89
C TRP A 173 -1.63 2.80 -0.23
N ALA A 174 -2.83 3.31 -0.52
CA ALA A 174 -3.32 4.64 -0.15
C ALA A 174 -3.61 4.80 1.36
N PHE A 175 -2.63 4.39 2.21
CA PHE A 175 -2.73 4.45 3.67
C PHE A 175 -1.44 5.03 4.31
N PRO A 176 -1.17 6.34 4.14
CA PRO A 176 -1.94 7.28 3.31
C PRO A 176 -1.51 7.32 1.84
N ASN A 177 -0.25 7.00 1.47
CA ASN A 177 0.34 7.25 0.15
C ASN A 177 1.56 6.37 -0.15
N SER A 178 1.52 5.10 0.25
CA SER A 178 2.62 4.17 0.01
C SER A 178 2.52 3.48 -1.35
N GLN A 179 3.67 3.12 -1.91
CA GLN A 179 3.80 2.20 -3.03
C GLN A 179 4.51 0.94 -2.53
N MET A 180 3.76 -0.14 -2.35
CA MET A 180 4.33 -1.41 -1.92
C MET A 180 5.06 -2.09 -3.06
N VAL A 181 6.35 -2.43 -2.85
CA VAL A 181 7.22 -3.10 -3.84
C VAL A 181 7.55 -4.49 -3.32
N GLY A 182 6.97 -5.53 -3.93
CA GLY A 182 6.97 -6.88 -3.42
C GLY A 182 8.13 -7.74 -3.91
N PHE A 183 8.79 -8.40 -2.98
CA PHE A 183 9.89 -9.33 -3.21
C PHE A 183 9.65 -10.69 -2.59
N LEU A 184 10.21 -11.72 -3.22
CA LEU A 184 10.52 -13.00 -2.59
C LEU A 184 12.02 -13.03 -2.29
N ALA A 185 12.39 -13.63 -1.16
CA ALA A 185 13.77 -13.81 -0.76
C ALA A 185 13.98 -15.21 -0.20
N ASP A 186 15.21 -15.71 -0.30
CA ASP A 186 15.60 -16.95 0.37
C ASP A 186 16.41 -16.60 1.64
N TYR A 187 16.20 -17.34 2.71
CA TYR A 187 17.01 -17.27 3.92
C TYR A 187 18.49 -17.52 3.62
N ALA A 188 19.36 -16.72 4.18
CA ALA A 188 20.81 -16.86 4.08
C ALA A 188 21.44 -17.31 5.42
N ALA A 189 21.18 -16.58 6.51
CA ALA A 189 21.74 -16.82 7.83
C ALA A 189 20.90 -16.12 8.93
N GLY A 190 21.28 -16.32 10.20
CA GLY A 190 20.72 -15.64 11.37
C GLY A 190 19.66 -16.47 12.10
N GLU A 191 19.31 -16.02 13.29
CA GLU A 191 18.21 -16.52 14.09
C GLU A 191 17.23 -15.40 14.37
N ILE A 192 15.94 -15.73 14.56
CA ILE A 192 14.90 -14.72 14.76
C ILE A 192 15.10 -14.04 16.11
N HIS A 193 15.36 -12.73 16.05
CA HIS A 193 15.34 -11.81 17.17
C HIS A 193 14.49 -10.61 16.77
N VAL A 194 13.27 -10.53 17.28
CA VAL A 194 12.31 -9.49 16.90
C VAL A 194 12.67 -8.14 17.52
N GLN A 195 12.39 -7.06 16.79
CA GLN A 195 12.38 -5.70 17.30
C GLN A 195 11.08 -5.45 18.06
N PRO A 196 11.10 -5.34 19.40
CA PRO A 196 9.87 -5.37 20.21
C PRO A 196 8.94 -4.17 19.98
N GLU A 197 9.47 -3.06 19.46
CA GLU A 197 8.71 -1.85 19.19
C GLU A 197 7.75 -2.00 18.01
N GLU A 198 8.07 -2.89 17.05
CA GLU A 198 7.32 -3.07 15.80
C GLU A 198 6.73 -4.46 15.66
N ILE A 199 7.47 -5.49 16.06
CA ILE A 199 7.10 -6.89 15.88
C ILE A 199 6.77 -7.53 17.23
N TYR A 200 5.53 -7.99 17.37
CA TYR A 200 5.11 -8.74 18.55
C TYR A 200 5.68 -10.15 18.57
N ASP A 201 5.68 -10.82 17.42
CA ASP A 201 6.17 -12.18 17.24
C ASP A 201 6.54 -12.44 15.77
N ALA A 202 7.57 -13.23 15.54
CA ALA A 202 7.94 -13.72 14.21
C ALA A 202 8.37 -15.18 14.28
N GLN A 203 7.89 -16.00 13.35
CA GLN A 203 8.14 -17.43 13.34
C GLN A 203 8.30 -18.00 11.93
N TRP A 204 9.01 -19.13 11.84
CA TRP A 204 9.03 -19.97 10.66
C TRP A 204 7.82 -20.91 10.67
N PHE A 205 6.93 -20.74 9.71
CA PHE A 205 5.77 -21.62 9.53
C PHE A 205 6.07 -22.64 8.44
N ASP A 206 5.80 -23.92 8.72
CA ASP A 206 5.87 -24.97 7.70
C ASP A 206 4.72 -24.79 6.71
N CYS A 207 5.07 -24.70 5.42
CA CYS A 207 4.10 -24.45 4.35
C CYS A 207 3.05 -25.57 4.17
N GLU A 208 3.24 -26.74 4.79
CA GLU A 208 2.28 -27.86 4.77
C GLU A 208 1.34 -27.88 5.98
N GLN A 209 1.67 -27.13 7.01
CA GLN A 209 0.82 -27.04 8.19
C GLN A 209 -0.20 -25.91 8.05
N PRO A 210 -1.30 -25.96 8.78
CA PRO A 210 -2.23 -24.86 8.83
C PRO A 210 -1.52 -23.55 9.22
N LEU A 211 -1.65 -22.53 8.37
CA LEU A 211 -1.08 -21.22 8.64
C LEU A 211 -2.01 -20.42 9.56
N PRO A 212 -1.48 -19.42 10.31
CA PRO A 212 -2.28 -18.52 11.11
C PRO A 212 -3.20 -17.65 10.23
N GLU A 213 -3.95 -16.76 10.85
CA GLU A 213 -4.72 -15.74 10.10
C GLU A 213 -3.77 -14.90 9.24
N LEU A 214 -4.08 -14.80 7.95
CA LEU A 214 -3.25 -14.14 6.94
C LEU A 214 -3.95 -12.87 6.40
N PRO A 215 -3.20 -11.95 5.77
CA PRO A 215 -3.79 -10.80 5.08
C PRO A 215 -4.87 -11.23 4.07
N PRO A 216 -5.91 -10.38 3.88
CA PRO A 216 -6.98 -10.69 2.95
C PRO A 216 -6.46 -10.82 1.51
N HIS A 217 -7.19 -11.61 0.72
CA HIS A 217 -6.97 -11.67 -0.73
C HIS A 217 -7.05 -10.27 -1.36
N GLY A 218 -6.32 -10.06 -2.46
CA GLY A 218 -6.22 -8.75 -3.10
C GLY A 218 -5.08 -7.88 -2.56
N THR A 219 -4.44 -8.25 -1.44
CA THR A 219 -3.23 -7.58 -0.95
C THR A 219 -1.96 -8.19 -1.54
N ILE A 220 -0.93 -7.34 -1.76
CA ILE A 220 0.38 -7.83 -2.21
C ILE A 220 1.01 -8.76 -1.17
N ALA A 221 0.81 -8.54 0.13
CA ALA A 221 1.25 -9.43 1.19
C ALA A 221 0.72 -10.85 0.96
N ARG A 222 -0.59 -11.01 0.72
CA ARG A 222 -1.22 -12.30 0.45
C ARG A 222 -0.65 -12.94 -0.82
N LYS A 223 -0.49 -12.16 -1.88
CA LYS A 223 0.12 -12.64 -3.14
C LYS A 223 1.54 -13.19 -2.94
N LEU A 224 2.37 -12.52 -2.14
CA LEU A 224 3.73 -12.96 -1.83
C LEU A 224 3.74 -14.24 -1.01
N ILE A 225 2.86 -14.36 -0.01
CA ILE A 225 2.71 -15.58 0.78
C ILE A 225 2.34 -16.74 -0.13
N GLU A 226 1.31 -16.61 -0.94
CA GLU A 226 0.86 -17.66 -1.87
C GLU A 226 1.94 -18.07 -2.88
N ALA A 227 2.69 -17.10 -3.43
CA ALA A 227 3.81 -17.37 -4.30
C ALA A 227 4.93 -18.16 -3.59
N THR A 228 5.19 -17.87 -2.32
CA THR A 228 6.15 -18.60 -1.50
C THR A 228 5.70 -20.03 -1.24
N LEU A 229 4.42 -20.25 -0.92
CA LEU A 229 3.86 -21.59 -0.72
C LEU A 229 4.02 -22.47 -1.97
N VAL A 230 3.80 -21.91 -3.16
CA VAL A 230 4.03 -22.64 -4.42
C VAL A 230 5.50 -23.05 -4.57
N LEU A 231 6.45 -22.18 -4.21
CA LEU A 231 7.88 -22.51 -4.26
C LEU A 231 8.26 -23.60 -3.26
N CYS A 232 7.70 -23.59 -2.05
CA CYS A 232 7.90 -24.66 -1.06
C CYS A 232 7.47 -26.02 -1.59
N GLN A 233 6.34 -26.08 -2.30
CA GLN A 233 5.84 -27.32 -2.91
C GLN A 233 6.73 -27.83 -4.06
N GLN A 234 7.25 -26.91 -4.88
CA GLN A 234 8.10 -27.27 -6.03
C GLN A 234 9.45 -27.88 -5.61
N ASP A 235 10.04 -27.42 -4.53
CA ASP A 235 11.33 -27.94 -4.06
C ASP A 235 11.22 -29.38 -3.53
N LYS A 236 10.09 -29.75 -2.93
CA LYS A 236 9.82 -31.13 -2.50
C LYS A 236 9.70 -32.11 -3.66
N ASN A 237 9.09 -31.70 -4.75
CA ASN A 237 8.94 -32.55 -5.93
C ASN A 237 10.28 -32.82 -6.66
N LYS A 238 11.36 -32.14 -6.24
CA LYS A 238 12.72 -32.32 -6.78
C LYS A 238 13.65 -33.14 -5.86
N SER A 239 13.22 -33.41 -4.63
CA SER A 239 13.93 -34.21 -3.62
C SER A 239 13.46 -35.63 -3.64
#